data_2e706012dfe890da77483cb548b8e47f
#
_entry.id   2e706012dfe890da77483cb548b8e47f
#
_cell.length_a   1.000
_cell.length_b   1.000
_cell.length_c   1.000
_cell.angle_alpha   90.00
_cell.angle_beta   90.00
_cell.angle_gamma   90.00
#
_symmetry.space_group_name_H-M   'P 1'
#
loop_
_entity.id
_entity.type
_entity.pdbx_description
1 polymer ?
#
loop_
_entity_poly.entity_id
_entity_poly.type
_entity_poly.pdbx_seq_one_letter_code
_entity_poly.pdbx_strand_id
1 'polypeptide(L)'
;MDPGVVSVGRDNDTLVLRGVRKGATRGQLDWGALRAPISVTVLPLAAQIPTQITTLLSRSDCVPAVREAAARLSARAAMDSLPGARVSVELQTAAPARPSVRLRATSPEAIDVEQEVAVETRYQPLLVQPCDELFVSNAPERVKAPASLFSARQTGRTRLLYHHLNDSGRPLLLLVELANDGEAEQQVGVLLSAAGPSTDEMYVGHKAAADFMRARSRADGFTLTLPAGATVPLVADPFAPGRILSGLLELLPLNASPTLHVRVRAVEDGHDSDPFGEAPGTPHFVFHQPLIAMEAAYEVGGRWAFITIGRHAVSAKTGTYELAGNYGVLHEVGLTAHNPTAETVPVKLLFAPAGGVARGTFLVAGKCVEVPVTRSGSASLIDTFLLPPGARRQVRLITMPESASNYPIRVIARTD
;
A
#
# COMPACT_ATOMS: atom_id res chain seq x y z
N MET A 1 -19.07 -48.09 -5.90
CA MET A 1 -18.33 -46.81 -5.75
C MET A 1 -16.86 -47.11 -5.51
N ASP A 2 -15.97 -46.27 -6.04
CA ASP A 2 -14.52 -46.38 -5.76
C ASP A 2 -14.24 -45.93 -4.32
N PRO A 3 -13.72 -46.77 -3.41
CA PRO A 3 -13.43 -46.41 -2.04
C PRO A 3 -12.27 -45.42 -1.91
N GLY A 4 -11.44 -45.29 -2.93
CA GLY A 4 -10.39 -44.26 -2.98
C GLY A 4 -10.94 -42.85 -3.30
N VAL A 5 -12.16 -42.71 -3.77
CA VAL A 5 -12.83 -41.43 -4.06
C VAL A 5 -13.85 -41.11 -2.97
N VAL A 6 -14.66 -42.09 -2.54
CA VAL A 6 -15.72 -41.87 -1.57
C VAL A 6 -15.78 -43.07 -0.59
N SER A 7 -15.79 -42.79 0.70
CA SER A 7 -16.14 -43.80 1.70
C SER A 7 -17.63 -43.78 1.96
N VAL A 8 -18.21 -44.99 2.12
CA VAL A 8 -19.65 -45.17 2.34
C VAL A 8 -19.82 -45.71 3.77
N GLY A 9 -20.61 -45.02 4.56
CA GLY A 9 -20.99 -45.42 5.91
C GLY A 9 -22.50 -45.40 6.10
N ARG A 10 -22.95 -45.97 7.20
CA ARG A 10 -24.35 -45.91 7.62
C ARG A 10 -24.42 -45.37 9.05
N ASP A 11 -25.29 -44.39 9.26
CA ASP A 11 -25.63 -43.87 10.58
C ASP A 11 -27.14 -44.01 10.77
N ASN A 12 -27.53 -44.99 11.61
CA ASN A 12 -28.94 -45.41 11.74
C ASN A 12 -29.57 -45.75 10.36
N ASP A 13 -30.59 -45.01 9.95
CA ASP A 13 -31.25 -45.17 8.66
C ASP A 13 -30.73 -44.21 7.57
N THR A 14 -29.61 -43.52 7.81
CA THR A 14 -29.02 -42.59 6.91
C THR A 14 -27.75 -43.14 6.26
N LEU A 15 -27.68 -43.08 4.92
CA LEU A 15 -26.46 -43.37 4.17
C LEU A 15 -25.56 -42.16 4.24
N VAL A 16 -24.34 -42.33 4.76
CA VAL A 16 -23.34 -41.28 4.86
C VAL A 16 -22.25 -41.50 3.83
N LEU A 17 -22.09 -40.53 2.91
CA LEU A 17 -21.03 -40.50 1.92
C LEU A 17 -19.98 -39.45 2.34
N ARG A 18 -18.71 -39.89 2.48
CA ARG A 18 -17.59 -38.99 2.80
C ARG A 18 -16.60 -38.98 1.67
N GLY A 19 -16.27 -37.81 1.16
CA GLY A 19 -15.20 -37.62 0.16
C GLY A 19 -13.86 -38.03 0.74
N VAL A 20 -13.09 -38.81 -0.01
CA VAL A 20 -11.74 -39.31 0.37
C VAL A 20 -10.69 -38.55 -0.44
N ARG A 21 -10.89 -38.42 -1.75
CA ARG A 21 -10.04 -37.63 -2.64
C ARG A 21 -10.84 -37.10 -3.84
N LYS A 22 -10.35 -36.04 -4.50
CA LYS A 22 -10.94 -35.47 -5.73
C LYS A 22 -11.15 -36.59 -6.77
N GLY A 23 -12.36 -36.68 -7.31
CA GLY A 23 -12.70 -37.65 -8.34
C GLY A 23 -14.19 -37.85 -8.48
N ALA A 24 -14.58 -38.65 -9.46
CA ALA A 24 -15.96 -39.05 -9.66
C ALA A 24 -16.09 -40.59 -9.64
N THR A 25 -17.15 -41.08 -9.01
CA THR A 25 -17.43 -42.50 -8.93
C THR A 25 -18.92 -42.73 -9.13
N ARG A 26 -19.27 -43.91 -9.63
CA ARG A 26 -20.68 -44.34 -9.83
C ARG A 26 -20.91 -45.60 -9.01
N GLY A 27 -22.15 -45.74 -8.55
CA GLY A 27 -22.59 -46.93 -7.81
C GLY A 27 -24.08 -47.12 -7.99
N GLN A 28 -24.59 -48.10 -7.31
CA GLN A 28 -26.00 -48.38 -7.23
C GLN A 28 -26.45 -48.33 -5.79
N LEU A 29 -27.53 -47.69 -5.52
CA LEU A 29 -28.19 -47.68 -4.22
C LEU A 29 -29.31 -48.73 -4.27
N ASP A 30 -29.22 -49.71 -3.39
CA ASP A 30 -30.26 -50.74 -3.23
C ASP A 30 -31.00 -50.48 -1.92
N TRP A 31 -32.32 -50.27 -2.00
CA TRP A 31 -33.17 -50.04 -0.85
C TRP A 31 -34.41 -50.93 -0.97
N GLY A 32 -34.35 -52.09 -0.36
CA GLY A 32 -35.41 -53.11 -0.52
C GLY A 32 -35.55 -53.54 -1.99
N ALA A 33 -36.74 -53.34 -2.58
CA ALA A 33 -36.96 -53.65 -3.98
C ALA A 33 -36.59 -52.53 -4.94
N LEU A 34 -36.20 -51.35 -4.42
CA LEU A 34 -35.82 -50.20 -5.23
C LEU A 34 -34.32 -50.23 -5.55
N ARG A 35 -33.97 -49.97 -6.82
CA ARG A 35 -32.57 -49.81 -7.25
C ARG A 35 -32.45 -48.48 -8.02
N ALA A 36 -31.50 -47.67 -7.60
CA ALA A 36 -31.23 -46.40 -8.25
C ALA A 36 -29.73 -46.21 -8.51
N PRO A 37 -29.34 -45.80 -9.73
CA PRO A 37 -27.92 -45.40 -9.97
C PRO A 37 -27.61 -44.11 -9.19
N ILE A 38 -26.44 -44.09 -8.60
CA ILE A 38 -25.93 -42.88 -7.93
C ILE A 38 -24.57 -42.50 -8.53
N SER A 39 -24.38 -41.24 -8.82
CA SER A 39 -23.11 -40.66 -9.20
C SER A 39 -22.62 -39.70 -8.12
N VAL A 40 -21.40 -39.81 -7.68
CA VAL A 40 -20.81 -38.97 -6.65
C VAL A 40 -19.56 -38.32 -7.23
N THR A 41 -19.47 -37.00 -7.13
CA THR A 41 -18.28 -36.23 -7.47
C THR A 41 -17.75 -35.61 -6.20
N VAL A 42 -16.48 -35.83 -5.89
CA VAL A 42 -15.77 -35.26 -4.76
C VAL A 42 -14.89 -34.12 -5.29
N LEU A 43 -15.14 -32.92 -4.83
CA LEU A 43 -14.36 -31.72 -5.15
C LEU A 43 -13.74 -31.18 -3.86
N PRO A 44 -12.55 -30.53 -3.93
CA PRO A 44 -12.02 -29.79 -2.80
C PRO A 44 -12.90 -28.56 -2.52
N LEU A 45 -12.72 -27.93 -1.36
CA LEU A 45 -13.26 -26.60 -1.10
C LEU A 45 -12.42 -25.56 -1.84
N ALA A 46 -13.03 -24.48 -2.32
CA ALA A 46 -12.33 -23.38 -3.00
C ALA A 46 -11.35 -22.65 -2.07
N ALA A 47 -11.63 -22.65 -0.77
CA ALA A 47 -10.72 -22.19 0.27
C ALA A 47 -11.03 -22.85 1.62
N GLN A 48 -10.04 -22.82 2.53
CA GLN A 48 -10.24 -23.02 3.95
C GLN A 48 -10.38 -21.64 4.62
N ILE A 49 -11.51 -21.42 5.29
CA ILE A 49 -11.81 -20.15 5.97
C ILE A 49 -11.54 -20.34 7.47
N PRO A 50 -10.75 -19.42 8.12
CA PRO A 50 -10.51 -19.48 9.54
C PRO A 50 -11.78 -19.19 10.33
N THR A 51 -11.90 -19.72 11.55
CA THR A 51 -13.04 -19.47 12.44
C THR A 51 -13.00 -18.10 13.12
N GLN A 52 -11.83 -17.48 13.17
CA GLN A 52 -11.59 -16.16 13.77
C GLN A 52 -10.42 -15.48 13.05
N ILE A 53 -10.49 -14.16 12.93
CA ILE A 53 -9.45 -13.31 12.35
C ILE A 53 -8.96 -12.34 13.41
N THR A 54 -7.64 -12.22 13.57
CA THR A 54 -7.03 -11.19 14.41
C THR A 54 -6.43 -10.09 13.53
N THR A 55 -6.79 -8.85 13.83
CA THR A 55 -6.24 -7.64 13.20
C THR A 55 -5.36 -6.91 14.20
N LEU A 56 -4.11 -6.60 13.81
CA LEU A 56 -3.15 -5.89 14.64
C LEU A 56 -3.03 -4.44 14.18
N LEU A 57 -3.72 -3.52 14.84
CA LEU A 57 -3.64 -2.08 14.57
C LEU A 57 -2.49 -1.43 15.35
N SER A 58 -1.86 -0.41 14.76
CA SER A 58 -0.78 0.32 15.43
C SER A 58 -1.27 1.12 16.64
N ARG A 59 -2.55 1.56 16.64
CA ARG A 59 -3.16 2.45 17.63
C ARG A 59 -4.66 2.20 17.74
N SER A 60 -5.23 2.57 18.87
CA SER A 60 -6.69 2.48 19.11
C SER A 60 -7.50 3.54 18.36
N ASP A 61 -6.87 4.66 17.97
CA ASP A 61 -7.47 5.79 17.25
C ASP A 61 -7.04 5.84 15.75
N CYS A 62 -6.68 4.70 15.16
CA CYS A 62 -6.48 4.58 13.71
C CYS A 62 -7.71 5.07 12.95
N VAL A 63 -7.49 5.76 11.83
CA VAL A 63 -8.60 6.23 10.98
C VAL A 63 -9.41 5.05 10.43
N PRO A 64 -10.72 5.23 10.14
CA PRO A 64 -11.57 4.14 9.66
C PRO A 64 -10.99 3.38 8.48
N ALA A 65 -10.45 4.07 7.47
CA ALA A 65 -9.85 3.45 6.29
C ALA A 65 -8.70 2.48 6.61
N VAL A 66 -7.86 2.80 7.61
CA VAL A 66 -6.77 1.91 8.08
C VAL A 66 -7.35 0.67 8.77
N ARG A 67 -8.38 0.84 9.61
CA ARG A 67 -9.05 -0.29 10.28
C ARG A 67 -9.70 -1.24 9.28
N GLU A 68 -10.38 -0.69 8.27
CA GLU A 68 -11.02 -1.45 7.20
C GLU A 68 -10.00 -2.19 6.33
N ALA A 69 -8.91 -1.52 5.93
CA ALA A 69 -7.82 -2.15 5.18
C ALA A 69 -7.19 -3.29 6.00
N ALA A 70 -6.89 -3.05 7.27
CA ALA A 70 -6.31 -4.04 8.16
C ALA A 70 -7.21 -5.28 8.30
N ALA A 71 -8.52 -5.10 8.55
CA ALA A 71 -9.46 -6.21 8.67
C ALA A 71 -9.55 -7.02 7.38
N ARG A 72 -9.69 -6.35 6.23
CA ARG A 72 -9.75 -6.98 4.91
C ARG A 72 -8.49 -7.78 4.59
N LEU A 73 -7.32 -7.16 4.78
CA LEU A 73 -6.05 -7.78 4.43
C LEU A 73 -5.67 -8.91 5.38
N SER A 74 -5.92 -8.77 6.68
CA SER A 74 -5.74 -9.87 7.65
C SER A 74 -6.66 -11.06 7.33
N ALA A 75 -7.90 -10.78 6.95
CA ALA A 75 -8.85 -11.81 6.54
C ALA A 75 -8.38 -12.52 5.25
N ARG A 76 -7.92 -11.76 4.26
CA ARG A 76 -7.40 -12.32 3.00
C ARG A 76 -6.15 -13.16 3.23
N ALA A 77 -5.23 -12.71 4.09
CA ALA A 77 -4.00 -13.42 4.43
C ALA A 77 -4.26 -14.74 5.18
N ALA A 78 -5.31 -14.78 6.00
CA ALA A 78 -5.67 -15.95 6.80
C ALA A 78 -6.43 -17.03 6.01
N MET A 79 -6.86 -16.74 4.78
CA MET A 79 -7.52 -17.72 3.91
C MET A 79 -6.49 -18.56 3.15
N ASP A 80 -6.59 -19.87 3.29
CA ASP A 80 -5.87 -20.81 2.41
C ASP A 80 -6.76 -21.16 1.21
N SER A 81 -6.55 -20.47 0.09
CA SER A 81 -7.35 -20.62 -1.13
C SER A 81 -6.63 -21.46 -2.18
N LEU A 82 -7.40 -22.23 -2.94
CA LEU A 82 -6.87 -22.95 -4.10
C LEU A 82 -6.28 -21.98 -5.13
N PRO A 83 -5.21 -22.36 -5.83
CA PRO A 83 -4.70 -21.59 -6.97
C PRO A 83 -5.82 -21.28 -7.97
N GLY A 84 -5.95 -20.02 -8.36
CA GLY A 84 -6.99 -19.56 -9.31
C GLY A 84 -8.40 -19.45 -8.73
N ALA A 85 -8.62 -19.67 -7.42
CA ALA A 85 -9.89 -19.37 -6.79
C ALA A 85 -10.08 -17.86 -6.67
N ARG A 86 -11.29 -17.38 -7.02
CA ARG A 86 -11.68 -15.99 -6.80
C ARG A 86 -12.05 -15.79 -5.34
N VAL A 87 -11.38 -14.86 -4.66
CA VAL A 87 -11.63 -14.54 -3.26
C VAL A 87 -12.19 -13.14 -3.14
N SER A 88 -13.29 -12.98 -2.41
CA SER A 88 -13.82 -11.69 -1.99
C SER A 88 -13.87 -11.58 -0.47
N VAL A 89 -13.60 -10.37 0.03
CA VAL A 89 -13.65 -10.02 1.46
C VAL A 89 -14.50 -8.77 1.62
N GLU A 90 -15.66 -8.91 2.26
CA GLU A 90 -16.60 -7.83 2.51
C GLU A 90 -16.72 -7.55 4.00
N LEU A 91 -16.52 -6.27 4.38
CA LEU A 91 -16.72 -5.85 5.76
C LEU A 91 -18.21 -5.76 6.07
N GLN A 92 -18.60 -6.32 7.21
CA GLN A 92 -19.95 -6.20 7.72
C GLN A 92 -20.00 -5.10 8.77
N THR A 93 -20.63 -3.98 8.42
CA THR A 93 -20.68 -2.77 9.26
C THR A 93 -21.89 -2.72 10.20
N ALA A 94 -22.77 -3.71 10.17
CA ALA A 94 -24.08 -3.67 10.86
C ALA A 94 -24.00 -3.68 12.39
N ALA A 95 -22.87 -4.05 12.99
CA ALA A 95 -22.71 -4.06 14.45
C ALA A 95 -21.33 -3.52 14.86
N PRO A 96 -21.20 -2.21 15.19
CA PRO A 96 -19.91 -1.60 15.54
C PRO A 96 -19.23 -2.24 16.75
N ALA A 97 -19.98 -2.95 17.60
CA ALA A 97 -19.43 -3.62 18.79
C ALA A 97 -18.74 -4.98 18.49
N ARG A 98 -18.99 -5.57 17.32
CA ARG A 98 -18.39 -6.84 16.90
C ARG A 98 -18.17 -6.80 15.39
N PRO A 99 -17.04 -6.25 14.92
CA PRO A 99 -16.75 -6.23 13.50
C PRO A 99 -16.63 -7.66 12.97
N SER A 100 -17.22 -7.92 11.81
CA SER A 100 -17.09 -9.19 11.09
C SER A 100 -16.77 -8.94 9.63
N VAL A 101 -16.25 -9.97 8.98
CA VAL A 101 -15.99 -9.99 7.55
C VAL A 101 -16.74 -11.18 6.93
N ARG A 102 -17.33 -10.96 5.78
CA ARG A 102 -17.86 -12.04 4.94
C ARG A 102 -16.77 -12.45 3.96
N LEU A 103 -16.36 -13.70 4.05
CA LEU A 103 -15.34 -14.32 3.20
C LEU A 103 -16.03 -15.24 2.21
N ARG A 104 -15.70 -15.10 0.94
CA ARG A 104 -16.18 -15.97 -0.11
C ARG A 104 -15.03 -16.37 -1.02
N ALA A 105 -14.99 -17.67 -1.36
CA ALA A 105 -14.09 -18.20 -2.39
C ALA A 105 -14.88 -19.05 -3.37
N THR A 106 -14.64 -18.84 -4.67
CA THR A 106 -15.30 -19.55 -5.75
C THR A 106 -14.29 -20.10 -6.75
N SER A 107 -14.54 -21.29 -7.28
CA SER A 107 -13.69 -21.89 -8.31
C SER A 107 -14.50 -22.86 -9.16
N PRO A 108 -14.32 -22.88 -10.48
CA PRO A 108 -14.98 -23.86 -11.36
C PRO A 108 -14.65 -25.32 -11.03
N GLU A 109 -13.50 -25.55 -10.38
CA GLU A 109 -12.99 -26.89 -10.07
C GLU A 109 -13.14 -27.29 -8.60
N ALA A 110 -13.87 -26.50 -7.80
CA ALA A 110 -14.02 -26.69 -6.36
C ALA A 110 -15.46 -26.38 -5.89
N ILE A 111 -15.73 -26.67 -4.65
CA ILE A 111 -16.98 -26.27 -3.99
C ILE A 111 -16.78 -24.86 -3.45
N ASP A 112 -17.66 -23.93 -3.86
CA ASP A 112 -17.69 -22.57 -3.36
C ASP A 112 -17.89 -22.58 -1.85
N VAL A 113 -17.20 -21.67 -1.16
CA VAL A 113 -17.32 -21.47 0.28
C VAL A 113 -17.66 -20.02 0.58
N GLU A 114 -18.53 -19.81 1.55
CA GLU A 114 -18.87 -18.49 2.07
C GLU A 114 -19.09 -18.60 3.58
N GLN A 115 -18.48 -17.70 4.34
CA GLN A 115 -18.62 -17.66 5.79
C GLN A 115 -18.46 -16.24 6.33
N GLU A 116 -19.26 -15.90 7.32
CA GLU A 116 -19.05 -14.70 8.13
C GLU A 116 -18.14 -15.04 9.32
N VAL A 117 -17.07 -14.25 9.50
CA VAL A 117 -16.03 -14.49 10.49
C VAL A 117 -15.87 -13.26 11.38
N ALA A 118 -15.84 -13.45 12.69
CA ALA A 118 -15.60 -12.39 13.65
C ALA A 118 -14.14 -11.87 13.55
N VAL A 119 -13.99 -10.55 13.68
CA VAL A 119 -12.68 -9.89 13.68
C VAL A 119 -12.35 -9.44 15.10
N GLU A 120 -11.30 -9.99 15.68
CA GLU A 120 -10.70 -9.49 16.92
C GLU A 120 -9.67 -8.42 16.60
N THR A 121 -9.77 -7.26 17.23
CA THR A 121 -8.79 -6.18 17.09
C THR A 121 -7.84 -6.17 18.28
N ARG A 122 -6.55 -6.22 18.02
CA ARG A 122 -5.47 -6.03 18.99
C ARG A 122 -4.60 -4.87 18.57
N TYR A 123 -3.79 -4.34 19.50
CA TYR A 123 -2.95 -3.17 19.25
C TYR A 123 -1.48 -3.51 19.42
N GLN A 124 -0.70 -3.19 18.38
CA GLN A 124 0.75 -3.36 18.34
C GLN A 124 1.38 -2.12 17.72
N PRO A 125 2.02 -1.24 18.50
CA PRO A 125 2.63 -0.02 17.98
C PRO A 125 3.63 -0.31 16.86
N LEU A 126 3.56 0.48 15.79
CA LEU A 126 4.53 0.45 14.69
C LEU A 126 5.65 1.46 14.97
N LEU A 127 6.89 1.00 14.93
CA LEU A 127 8.06 1.86 14.99
C LEU A 127 8.41 2.35 13.59
N VAL A 128 7.91 3.54 13.23
CA VAL A 128 8.19 4.17 11.94
C VAL A 128 9.60 4.75 11.94
N GLN A 129 10.49 4.13 11.17
CA GLN A 129 11.89 4.52 10.98
C GLN A 129 12.13 4.89 9.50
N PRO A 130 13.28 5.52 9.17
CA PRO A 130 13.68 5.68 7.77
C PRO A 130 13.70 4.34 7.03
N CYS A 131 13.23 4.35 5.77
CA CYS A 131 13.33 3.19 4.92
C CYS A 131 14.74 2.99 4.41
N ASP A 132 15.10 1.75 4.17
CA ASP A 132 16.39 1.34 3.60
C ASP A 132 16.34 1.43 2.07
N GLU A 133 15.12 1.24 1.50
CA GLU A 133 14.88 1.20 0.05
C GLU A 133 13.63 1.98 -0.34
N LEU A 134 13.65 2.53 -1.56
CA LEU A 134 12.47 3.04 -2.27
C LEU A 134 12.29 2.24 -3.56
N PHE A 135 11.12 1.68 -3.72
CA PHE A 135 10.65 1.06 -4.94
C PHE A 135 9.79 2.06 -5.70
N VAL A 136 10.03 2.24 -7.00
CA VAL A 136 9.26 3.16 -7.83
C VAL A 136 8.66 2.39 -9.00
N SER A 137 7.33 2.31 -9.04
CA SER A 137 6.56 1.73 -10.14
C SER A 137 5.85 2.83 -10.91
N ASN A 138 6.53 3.40 -11.90
CA ASN A 138 5.99 4.42 -12.80
C ASN A 138 6.52 4.28 -14.24
N ALA A 139 7.12 3.16 -14.59
CA ALA A 139 7.63 2.88 -15.92
C ALA A 139 7.16 1.48 -16.39
N PRO A 140 6.21 1.42 -17.34
CA PRO A 140 5.62 2.58 -18.02
C PRO A 140 4.59 3.29 -17.13
N GLU A 141 4.58 4.62 -17.16
CA GLU A 141 3.53 5.41 -16.53
C GLU A 141 2.17 5.17 -17.19
N ARG A 142 2.15 5.05 -18.54
CA ARG A 142 1.00 4.73 -19.36
C ARG A 142 0.92 3.24 -19.64
N VAL A 143 -0.03 2.57 -19.01
CA VAL A 143 -0.28 1.12 -19.14
C VAL A 143 -1.15 0.88 -20.35
N LYS A 144 -0.58 0.28 -21.41
CA LYS A 144 -1.25 0.05 -22.71
C LYS A 144 -1.88 -1.35 -22.84
N ALA A 145 -1.51 -2.27 -21.97
CA ALA A 145 -2.01 -3.65 -21.94
C ALA A 145 -1.82 -4.23 -20.53
N PRO A 146 -2.48 -5.35 -20.18
CA PRO A 146 -2.14 -6.11 -18.99
C PRO A 146 -0.64 -6.42 -18.95
N ALA A 147 -0.01 -6.16 -17.79
CA ALA A 147 1.43 -6.34 -17.64
C ALA A 147 1.85 -6.42 -16.16
N SER A 148 3.01 -7.05 -15.93
CA SER A 148 3.79 -6.83 -14.71
C SER A 148 4.50 -5.47 -14.82
N LEU A 149 4.24 -4.57 -13.89
CA LEU A 149 4.74 -3.19 -13.91
C LEU A 149 5.97 -3.02 -13.03
N PHE A 150 6.05 -3.80 -11.95
CA PHE A 150 7.16 -3.80 -11.00
C PHE A 150 7.24 -5.13 -10.26
N SER A 151 8.46 -5.59 -9.95
CA SER A 151 8.69 -6.79 -9.16
C SER A 151 10.06 -6.71 -8.46
N ALA A 152 10.08 -6.70 -7.13
CA ALA A 152 11.34 -6.71 -6.37
C ALA A 152 11.20 -7.42 -5.02
N ARG A 153 12.27 -8.12 -4.61
CA ARG A 153 12.40 -8.67 -3.25
C ARG A 153 12.73 -7.56 -2.27
N GLN A 154 12.06 -7.58 -1.14
CA GLN A 154 12.33 -6.67 -0.05
C GLN A 154 13.56 -7.13 0.74
N THR A 155 14.53 -6.25 0.95
CA THR A 155 15.75 -6.55 1.71
C THR A 155 15.80 -5.85 3.07
N GLY A 156 14.91 -4.89 3.30
CA GLY A 156 14.81 -4.11 4.53
C GLY A 156 13.48 -3.36 4.59
N ARG A 157 13.44 -2.29 5.37
CA ARG A 157 12.28 -1.39 5.39
C ARG A 157 12.16 -0.69 4.05
N THR A 158 11.01 -0.85 3.40
CA THR A 158 10.82 -0.44 2.00
C THR A 158 9.67 0.53 1.90
N ARG A 159 9.85 1.60 1.12
CA ARG A 159 8.76 2.43 0.62
C ARG A 159 8.51 2.09 -0.83
N LEU A 160 7.25 1.89 -1.20
CA LEU A 160 6.80 1.78 -2.58
C LEU A 160 6.04 3.04 -2.97
N LEU A 161 6.42 3.64 -4.11
CA LEU A 161 5.63 4.62 -4.85
C LEU A 161 5.14 3.95 -6.13
N TYR A 162 3.84 3.98 -6.40
CA TYR A 162 3.30 3.64 -7.72
C TYR A 162 2.47 4.79 -8.28
N HIS A 163 2.53 4.97 -9.61
CA HIS A 163 1.77 6.00 -10.33
C HIS A 163 1.55 5.57 -11.77
N HIS A 164 0.32 5.24 -12.15
CA HIS A 164 -0.01 4.70 -13.47
C HIS A 164 -1.30 5.28 -14.01
N LEU A 165 -1.32 5.50 -15.34
CA LEU A 165 -2.47 5.83 -16.17
C LEU A 165 -2.87 4.62 -16.99
N ASN A 166 -4.15 4.21 -16.97
CA ASN A 166 -4.66 3.21 -17.89
C ASN A 166 -4.88 3.80 -19.29
N ASP A 167 -3.98 3.50 -20.20
CA ASP A 167 -4.01 3.89 -21.63
C ASP A 167 -4.32 2.69 -22.54
N SER A 168 -4.88 1.59 -21.98
CA SER A 168 -5.17 0.36 -22.72
C SER A 168 -6.48 0.39 -23.50
N GLY A 169 -7.33 1.38 -23.25
CA GLY A 169 -8.67 1.47 -23.83
C GLY A 169 -9.71 0.51 -23.22
N ARG A 170 -9.34 -0.33 -22.25
CA ARG A 170 -10.21 -1.31 -21.58
C ARG A 170 -10.07 -1.26 -20.04
N PRO A 171 -11.10 -1.68 -19.29
CA PRO A 171 -10.99 -1.79 -17.85
C PRO A 171 -9.94 -2.82 -17.45
N LEU A 172 -9.10 -2.45 -16.50
CA LEU A 172 -8.11 -3.29 -15.84
C LEU A 172 -8.33 -3.25 -14.32
N LEU A 173 -7.59 -4.07 -13.59
CA LEU A 173 -7.42 -4.02 -12.17
C LEU A 173 -5.93 -3.73 -11.89
N LEU A 174 -5.64 -2.71 -11.08
CA LEU A 174 -4.28 -2.47 -10.60
C LEU A 174 -4.09 -3.19 -9.27
N LEU A 175 -3.12 -4.10 -9.24
CA LEU A 175 -2.76 -4.87 -8.06
C LEU A 175 -1.40 -4.41 -7.53
N VAL A 176 -1.33 -4.17 -6.22
CA VAL A 176 -0.07 -4.11 -5.48
C VAL A 176 -0.06 -5.28 -4.53
N GLU A 177 0.79 -6.25 -4.77
CA GLU A 177 0.82 -7.52 -4.06
C GLU A 177 2.05 -7.63 -3.18
N LEU A 178 1.86 -8.26 -2.02
CA LEU A 178 2.92 -8.70 -1.13
C LEU A 178 2.88 -10.22 -1.02
N ALA A 179 3.94 -10.86 -1.48
CA ALA A 179 4.11 -12.30 -1.39
C ALA A 179 5.15 -12.65 -0.32
N ASN A 180 4.91 -13.73 0.41
CA ASN A 180 5.91 -14.38 1.25
C ASN A 180 6.46 -15.59 0.50
N ASP A 181 7.61 -15.44 -0.12
CA ASP A 181 8.27 -16.52 -0.89
C ASP A 181 9.04 -17.52 0.01
N GLY A 182 8.98 -17.35 1.34
CA GLY A 182 9.67 -18.19 2.32
C GLY A 182 8.83 -19.36 2.82
N GLU A 183 9.47 -20.23 3.59
CA GLU A 183 8.86 -21.41 4.22
C GLU A 183 8.29 -21.11 5.63
N ALA A 184 8.52 -19.94 6.16
CA ALA A 184 8.04 -19.51 7.47
C ALA A 184 7.11 -18.30 7.36
N GLU A 185 6.22 -18.17 8.34
CA GLU A 185 5.36 -16.98 8.49
C GLU A 185 6.18 -15.70 8.60
N GLN A 186 5.72 -14.63 7.96
CA GLN A 186 6.30 -13.30 8.01
C GLN A 186 5.33 -12.30 8.59
N GLN A 187 5.84 -11.38 9.42
CA GLN A 187 5.09 -10.24 9.91
C GLN A 187 5.65 -8.95 9.32
N VAL A 188 4.76 -8.10 8.85
CA VAL A 188 5.13 -6.81 8.25
C VAL A 188 4.21 -5.70 8.73
N GLY A 189 4.80 -4.63 9.25
CA GLY A 189 4.08 -3.38 9.50
C GLY A 189 3.77 -2.70 8.17
N VAL A 190 2.54 -2.24 8.01
CA VAL A 190 2.04 -1.62 6.77
C VAL A 190 1.51 -0.24 7.07
N LEU A 191 2.07 0.77 6.39
CA LEU A 191 1.47 2.09 6.22
C LEU A 191 1.04 2.18 4.75
N LEU A 192 -0.22 2.50 4.50
CA LEU A 192 -0.81 2.46 3.17
C LEU A 192 -1.58 3.74 2.87
N SER A 193 -1.31 4.33 1.71
CA SER A 193 -2.11 5.39 1.11
C SER A 193 -2.29 5.10 -0.36
N ALA A 194 -3.53 5.17 -0.85
CA ALA A 194 -3.88 5.04 -2.25
C ALA A 194 -4.87 6.14 -2.64
N ALA A 195 -4.78 6.62 -3.87
CA ALA A 195 -5.65 7.66 -4.41
C ALA A 195 -6.00 7.40 -5.87
N GLY A 196 -7.18 7.83 -6.26
CA GLY A 196 -7.79 7.59 -7.55
C GLY A 196 -8.94 6.55 -7.43
N PRO A 197 -9.53 6.11 -8.55
CA PRO A 197 -9.23 6.52 -9.92
C PRO A 197 -9.72 7.94 -10.27
N SER A 198 -8.89 8.73 -10.91
CA SER A 198 -9.25 10.09 -11.37
C SER A 198 -8.59 10.41 -12.71
N THR A 199 -9.09 11.45 -13.39
CA THR A 199 -8.43 12.06 -14.55
C THR A 199 -7.52 13.22 -14.17
N ASP A 200 -7.63 13.72 -12.94
CA ASP A 200 -6.77 14.77 -12.39
C ASP A 200 -5.53 14.13 -11.75
N GLU A 201 -4.46 14.12 -12.50
CA GLU A 201 -3.18 13.52 -12.16
C GLU A 201 -2.54 14.18 -10.92
N MET A 202 -2.57 15.52 -10.87
CA MET A 202 -2.01 16.27 -9.75
C MET A 202 -2.81 16.04 -8.46
N TYR A 203 -4.15 15.93 -8.56
CA TYR A 203 -4.99 15.59 -7.41
C TYR A 203 -4.63 14.21 -6.85
N VAL A 204 -4.49 13.20 -7.73
CA VAL A 204 -4.19 11.82 -7.31
C VAL A 204 -2.81 11.74 -6.66
N GLY A 205 -1.79 12.33 -7.28
CA GLY A 205 -0.43 12.34 -6.72
C GLY A 205 -0.35 13.05 -5.37
N HIS A 206 -0.99 14.24 -5.27
CA HIS A 206 -1.03 14.99 -4.01
C HIS A 206 -1.79 14.25 -2.91
N LYS A 207 -2.98 13.71 -3.22
CA LYS A 207 -3.81 12.99 -2.24
C LYS A 207 -3.07 11.78 -1.66
N ALA A 208 -2.42 10.98 -2.52
CA ALA A 208 -1.61 9.84 -2.08
C ALA A 208 -0.48 10.29 -1.14
N ALA A 209 0.26 11.34 -1.49
CA ALA A 209 1.36 11.86 -0.69
C ALA A 209 0.88 12.48 0.64
N ALA A 210 -0.18 13.28 0.62
CA ALA A 210 -0.72 13.95 1.81
C ALA A 210 -1.26 12.94 2.83
N ASP A 211 -2.03 11.95 2.38
CA ASP A 211 -2.56 10.91 3.27
C ASP A 211 -1.44 10.03 3.82
N PHE A 212 -0.43 9.69 2.99
CA PHE A 212 0.75 8.97 3.43
C PHE A 212 1.53 9.74 4.51
N MET A 213 1.80 11.02 4.30
CA MET A 213 2.53 11.86 5.26
C MET A 213 1.77 11.97 6.59
N ARG A 214 0.44 12.06 6.56
CA ARG A 214 -0.41 12.03 7.77
C ARG A 214 -0.32 10.68 8.49
N ALA A 215 -0.50 9.58 7.77
CA ALA A 215 -0.43 8.23 8.33
C ALA A 215 0.94 7.98 8.95
N ARG A 216 2.01 8.34 8.22
CA ARG A 216 3.39 8.18 8.68
C ARG A 216 3.69 9.02 9.92
N SER A 217 3.23 10.28 10.00
CA SER A 217 3.47 11.17 11.15
C SER A 217 2.80 10.67 12.43
N ARG A 218 1.73 9.90 12.31
CA ARG A 218 0.97 9.31 13.42
C ARG A 218 1.31 7.86 13.69
N ALA A 219 2.15 7.24 12.84
CA ALA A 219 2.33 5.78 12.77
C ALA A 219 0.97 5.06 12.64
N ASP A 220 0.07 5.57 11.80
CA ASP A 220 -1.28 5.09 11.62
C ASP A 220 -1.30 3.98 10.58
N GLY A 221 -1.17 2.75 11.03
CA GLY A 221 -1.04 1.55 10.19
C GLY A 221 -1.43 0.27 10.93
N PHE A 222 -1.00 -0.86 10.40
CA PHE A 222 -1.31 -2.17 10.96
C PHE A 222 -0.18 -3.17 10.70
N THR A 223 -0.17 -4.28 11.43
CA THR A 223 0.72 -5.41 11.16
C THR A 223 -0.06 -6.49 10.41
N LEU A 224 0.47 -6.92 9.28
CA LEU A 224 -0.03 -8.04 8.50
C LEU A 224 0.84 -9.27 8.76
N THR A 225 0.19 -10.39 9.02
CA THR A 225 0.81 -11.70 9.13
C THR A 225 0.57 -12.49 7.85
N LEU A 226 1.65 -12.90 7.18
CA LEU A 226 1.61 -13.64 5.92
C LEU A 226 2.13 -15.06 6.14
N PRO A 227 1.29 -16.09 6.01
CA PRO A 227 1.72 -17.47 5.99
C PRO A 227 2.80 -17.74 4.93
N ALA A 228 3.53 -18.85 5.07
CA ALA A 228 4.48 -19.31 4.06
C ALA A 228 3.78 -19.49 2.70
N GLY A 229 4.40 -18.98 1.64
CA GLY A 229 3.87 -19.05 0.27
C GLY A 229 2.63 -18.18 0.00
N ALA A 230 2.13 -17.43 0.96
CA ALA A 230 0.93 -16.60 0.79
C ALA A 230 1.22 -15.34 -0.04
N THR A 231 0.26 -14.96 -0.87
CA THR A 231 0.25 -13.68 -1.60
C THR A 231 -1.03 -12.92 -1.28
N VAL A 232 -0.89 -11.64 -0.90
CA VAL A 232 -2.01 -10.77 -0.54
C VAL A 232 -1.97 -9.49 -1.37
N PRO A 233 -3.06 -9.12 -2.06
CA PRO A 233 -3.17 -7.85 -2.73
C PRO A 233 -3.41 -6.74 -1.69
N LEU A 234 -2.36 -5.96 -1.37
CA LEU A 234 -2.46 -4.78 -0.50
C LEU A 234 -3.36 -3.71 -1.11
N VAL A 235 -3.32 -3.60 -2.44
CA VAL A 235 -4.19 -2.75 -3.26
C VAL A 235 -4.76 -3.60 -4.38
N ALA A 236 -6.07 -3.46 -4.63
CA ALA A 236 -6.79 -4.09 -5.73
C ALA A 236 -7.86 -3.10 -6.21
N ASP A 237 -7.45 -2.13 -7.02
CA ASP A 237 -8.31 -1.02 -7.42
C ASP A 237 -8.77 -1.13 -8.88
N PRO A 238 -10.07 -0.89 -9.17
CA PRO A 238 -10.55 -0.77 -10.54
C PRO A 238 -9.77 0.31 -11.31
N PHE A 239 -9.22 -0.08 -12.44
CA PHE A 239 -8.34 0.75 -13.25
C PHE A 239 -8.99 1.01 -14.61
N ALA A 240 -10.02 1.88 -14.61
CA ALA A 240 -10.79 2.21 -15.81
C ALA A 240 -9.92 2.99 -16.83
N PRO A 241 -10.24 2.90 -18.15
CA PRO A 241 -9.53 3.62 -19.20
C PRO A 241 -9.47 5.13 -18.94
N GLY A 242 -8.31 5.75 -19.19
CA GLY A 242 -8.06 7.18 -18.99
C GLY A 242 -8.04 7.61 -17.53
N ARG A 243 -8.01 6.68 -16.58
CA ARG A 243 -7.92 6.98 -15.15
C ARG A 243 -6.51 6.74 -14.63
N ILE A 244 -6.17 7.49 -13.59
CA ILE A 244 -4.88 7.44 -12.91
C ILE A 244 -5.09 6.90 -11.51
N LEU A 245 -4.19 6.02 -11.09
CA LEU A 245 -4.05 5.52 -9.73
C LEU A 245 -2.64 5.84 -9.23
N SER A 246 -2.54 6.29 -8.00
CA SER A 246 -1.26 6.53 -7.33
C SER A 246 -1.33 6.08 -5.88
N GLY A 247 -0.21 5.65 -5.33
CA GLY A 247 -0.14 5.32 -3.92
C GLY A 247 1.27 5.25 -3.39
N LEU A 248 1.33 5.29 -2.07
CA LEU A 248 2.53 5.19 -1.26
C LEU A 248 2.31 4.19 -0.15
N LEU A 249 3.24 3.25 -0.01
CA LEU A 249 3.24 2.27 1.06
C LEU A 249 4.59 2.28 1.76
N GLU A 250 4.61 2.09 3.08
CA GLU A 250 5.80 1.63 3.79
C GLU A 250 5.55 0.22 4.32
N LEU A 251 6.49 -0.68 4.03
CA LEU A 251 6.50 -2.07 4.44
C LEU A 251 7.69 -2.26 5.39
N LEU A 252 7.37 -2.55 6.65
CA LEU A 252 8.30 -2.62 7.76
C LEU A 252 8.41 -4.07 8.22
N PRO A 253 9.34 -4.90 7.66
CA PRO A 253 9.51 -6.28 8.10
C PRO A 253 9.82 -6.34 9.59
N LEU A 254 9.14 -7.22 10.32
CA LEU A 254 9.35 -7.45 11.74
C LEU A 254 10.21 -8.68 12.00
N ASN A 255 10.43 -9.52 10.99
CA ASN A 255 11.32 -10.66 11.02
C ASN A 255 12.75 -10.27 10.63
N ALA A 256 13.75 -10.90 11.22
CA ALA A 256 15.16 -10.57 10.98
C ALA A 256 15.62 -10.84 9.54
N SER A 257 15.01 -11.81 8.86
CA SER A 257 15.33 -12.18 7.47
C SER A 257 14.03 -12.19 6.66
N PRO A 258 13.65 -11.06 6.07
CA PRO A 258 12.43 -10.98 5.29
C PRO A 258 12.55 -11.77 3.98
N THR A 259 11.50 -12.53 3.66
CA THR A 259 11.34 -13.28 2.41
C THR A 259 10.22 -12.69 1.56
N LEU A 260 9.97 -11.41 1.73
CA LEU A 260 8.86 -10.71 1.13
C LEU A 260 9.20 -10.23 -0.30
N HIS A 261 8.22 -10.32 -1.17
CA HIS A 261 8.32 -9.89 -2.56
C HIS A 261 7.16 -8.94 -2.88
N VAL A 262 7.48 -7.77 -3.40
CA VAL A 262 6.52 -6.74 -3.82
C VAL A 262 6.34 -6.81 -5.32
N ARG A 263 5.08 -6.85 -5.78
CA ARG A 263 4.72 -6.84 -7.20
C ARG A 263 3.67 -5.78 -7.46
N VAL A 264 3.78 -5.09 -8.59
CA VAL A 264 2.72 -4.21 -9.13
C VAL A 264 2.32 -4.72 -10.49
N ARG A 265 1.02 -4.98 -10.67
CA ARG A 265 0.49 -5.57 -11.92
C ARG A 265 -0.77 -4.84 -12.36
N ALA A 266 -0.94 -4.71 -13.66
CA ALA A 266 -2.22 -4.36 -14.27
C ALA A 266 -2.78 -5.61 -14.96
N VAL A 267 -3.95 -6.08 -14.53
CA VAL A 267 -4.55 -7.34 -15.01
C VAL A 267 -5.97 -7.12 -15.49
N GLU A 268 -6.49 -8.03 -16.30
CA GLU A 268 -7.92 -8.08 -16.59
C GLU A 268 -8.68 -8.64 -15.38
N ASP A 269 -9.89 -8.12 -15.14
CA ASP A 269 -10.72 -8.61 -14.04
C ASP A 269 -11.00 -10.12 -14.20
N GLY A 270 -10.75 -10.86 -13.14
CA GLY A 270 -10.92 -12.30 -13.11
C GLY A 270 -9.72 -13.15 -13.52
N HIS A 271 -8.58 -12.55 -13.87
CA HIS A 271 -7.33 -13.26 -14.14
C HIS A 271 -6.36 -13.12 -12.97
N ASP A 272 -6.51 -13.99 -11.98
CA ASP A 272 -5.63 -14.06 -10.78
C ASP A 272 -4.31 -14.81 -11.03
N SER A 273 -4.20 -15.54 -12.14
CA SER A 273 -2.97 -16.27 -12.50
C SER A 273 -1.93 -15.32 -13.09
N ASP A 274 -0.69 -15.44 -12.64
CA ASP A 274 0.45 -14.66 -13.11
C ASP A 274 1.04 -15.26 -14.41
N PRO A 275 0.63 -14.81 -15.61
CA PRO A 275 1.23 -15.25 -16.84
C PRO A 275 2.46 -14.40 -17.24
N PHE A 276 2.80 -13.34 -16.48
CA PHE A 276 3.70 -12.31 -16.98
C PHE A 276 5.14 -12.41 -16.47
N GLY A 277 5.45 -13.31 -15.53
CA GLY A 277 6.81 -13.45 -14.98
C GLY A 277 7.35 -12.17 -14.32
N GLU A 278 8.66 -12.04 -14.19
CA GLU A 278 9.30 -10.85 -13.66
C GLU A 278 9.16 -9.66 -14.62
N ALA A 279 8.83 -8.48 -14.08
CA ALA A 279 8.75 -7.25 -14.87
C ALA A 279 10.14 -6.87 -15.42
N PRO A 280 10.28 -6.67 -16.73
CA PRO A 280 11.56 -6.24 -17.29
C PRO A 280 12.00 -4.91 -16.71
N GLY A 281 13.28 -4.77 -16.34
CA GLY A 281 13.86 -3.49 -15.91
C GLY A 281 13.62 -3.09 -14.47
N THR A 282 12.92 -3.88 -13.66
CA THR A 282 12.66 -3.61 -12.23
C THR A 282 13.88 -3.19 -11.42
N PRO A 283 15.08 -3.76 -11.56
CA PRO A 283 16.25 -3.37 -10.77
C PRO A 283 16.65 -1.90 -10.92
N HIS A 284 16.28 -1.25 -12.03
CA HIS A 284 16.57 0.17 -12.27
C HIS A 284 15.72 1.13 -11.42
N PHE A 285 14.65 0.66 -10.81
CA PHE A 285 13.70 1.45 -10.04
C PHE A 285 13.74 1.15 -8.53
N VAL A 286 14.86 0.63 -8.05
CA VAL A 286 15.17 0.42 -6.64
C VAL A 286 16.26 1.41 -6.22
N PHE A 287 15.95 2.25 -5.22
CA PHE A 287 16.82 3.31 -4.72
C PHE A 287 17.15 3.07 -3.26
N HIS A 288 18.40 3.37 -2.84
CA HIS A 288 18.82 3.25 -1.46
C HIS A 288 18.55 4.53 -0.66
N GLN A 289 18.33 4.36 0.65
CA GLN A 289 18.27 5.43 1.64
C GLN A 289 17.40 6.61 1.19
N PRO A 290 16.09 6.41 0.98
CA PRO A 290 15.20 7.44 0.44
C PRO A 290 14.86 8.52 1.47
N LEU A 291 15.88 9.06 2.13
CA LEU A 291 15.83 10.18 3.06
C LEU A 291 17.03 11.10 2.81
N ILE A 292 16.77 12.37 2.53
CA ILE A 292 17.78 13.41 2.38
C ILE A 292 17.62 14.38 3.54
N ALA A 293 18.65 14.45 4.40
CA ALA A 293 18.72 15.44 5.47
C ALA A 293 19.46 16.70 4.98
N MET A 294 18.93 17.87 5.30
CA MET A 294 19.47 19.17 4.90
C MET A 294 19.43 20.14 6.08
N GLU A 295 20.46 20.94 6.23
CA GLU A 295 20.52 22.03 7.22
C GLU A 295 20.56 23.38 6.52
N ALA A 296 19.85 24.34 7.08
CA ALA A 296 19.80 25.72 6.59
C ALA A 296 19.78 26.71 7.75
N ALA A 297 20.27 27.90 7.48
CA ALA A 297 20.21 29.01 8.43
C ALA A 297 19.55 30.23 7.78
N TYR A 298 18.80 30.98 8.59
CA TYR A 298 18.21 32.24 8.22
C TYR A 298 18.45 33.28 9.34
N GLU A 299 18.92 34.45 8.98
CA GLU A 299 19.07 35.58 9.90
C GLU A 299 18.14 36.72 9.48
N VAL A 300 17.36 37.25 10.44
CA VAL A 300 16.43 38.34 10.22
C VAL A 300 17.22 39.61 9.79
N GLY A 301 16.77 40.27 8.73
CA GLY A 301 17.48 41.39 8.10
C GLY A 301 18.57 41.00 7.13
N GLY A 302 18.94 39.71 7.07
CA GLY A 302 19.88 39.16 6.11
C GLY A 302 19.23 38.76 4.77
N ARG A 303 19.97 37.97 3.98
CA ARG A 303 19.45 37.38 2.73
C ARG A 303 18.44 36.31 3.04
N TRP A 304 17.42 36.18 2.19
CA TRP A 304 16.48 35.07 2.24
C TRP A 304 17.19 33.72 2.15
N ALA A 305 16.76 32.75 2.94
CA ALA A 305 17.26 31.40 2.80
C ALA A 305 16.44 30.63 1.77
N PHE A 306 17.12 29.97 0.82
CA PHE A 306 16.52 29.14 -0.21
C PHE A 306 16.98 27.70 -0.05
N ILE A 307 16.04 26.80 0.21
CA ILE A 307 16.29 25.38 0.35
C ILE A 307 15.62 24.69 -0.82
N THR A 308 16.41 24.02 -1.68
CA THR A 308 15.89 23.41 -2.91
C THR A 308 15.65 21.91 -2.70
N ILE A 309 14.42 21.47 -2.97
CA ILE A 309 13.96 20.09 -2.87
C ILE A 309 13.84 19.51 -4.28
N GLY A 310 14.33 18.27 -4.48
CA GLY A 310 14.21 17.52 -5.74
C GLY A 310 15.17 17.99 -6.86
N ARG A 311 16.25 18.74 -6.53
CA ARG A 311 17.21 19.21 -7.52
C ARG A 311 18.24 18.16 -7.94
N HIS A 312 18.77 17.44 -6.97
CA HIS A 312 19.80 16.42 -7.18
C HIS A 312 19.13 15.06 -7.15
N ALA A 313 19.13 14.39 -8.29
CA ALA A 313 18.55 13.07 -8.43
C ALA A 313 19.23 12.03 -7.53
N VAL A 314 18.44 11.10 -6.99
CA VAL A 314 18.94 9.94 -6.28
C VAL A 314 19.24 8.84 -7.29
N SER A 315 20.43 8.23 -7.20
CA SER A 315 20.83 7.14 -8.09
C SER A 315 20.19 5.81 -7.66
N ALA A 316 19.79 5.02 -8.66
CA ALA A 316 19.31 3.66 -8.43
C ALA A 316 20.41 2.76 -7.85
N LYS A 317 20.02 1.68 -7.20
CA LYS A 317 20.91 0.65 -6.63
C LYS A 317 21.88 0.10 -7.67
N THR A 318 21.47 0.00 -8.92
CA THR A 318 22.31 -0.43 -10.03
C THR A 318 23.25 0.64 -10.58
N GLY A 319 23.10 1.90 -10.16
CA GLY A 319 23.87 3.05 -10.66
C GLY A 319 23.56 3.46 -12.10
N THR A 320 22.58 2.82 -12.77
CA THR A 320 22.26 3.05 -14.19
C THR A 320 21.09 3.97 -14.43
N TYR A 321 20.36 4.33 -13.39
CA TYR A 321 19.17 5.19 -13.46
C TYR A 321 19.18 6.22 -12.34
N GLU A 322 18.67 7.41 -12.64
CA GLU A 322 18.55 8.51 -11.69
C GLU A 322 17.09 8.93 -11.54
N LEU A 323 16.62 9.08 -10.30
CA LEU A 323 15.28 9.53 -9.96
C LEU A 323 15.20 11.06 -10.02
N ALA A 324 15.00 11.60 -11.22
CA ALA A 324 14.82 13.03 -11.40
C ALA A 324 13.61 13.54 -10.60
N GLY A 325 13.78 14.63 -9.85
CA GLY A 325 12.72 15.19 -9.00
C GLY A 325 12.55 14.51 -7.65
N ASN A 326 13.19 13.36 -7.40
CA ASN A 326 13.17 12.62 -6.13
C ASN A 326 11.77 12.23 -5.63
N TYR A 327 10.87 11.87 -6.52
CA TYR A 327 9.50 11.44 -6.16
C TYR A 327 9.54 10.27 -5.16
N GLY A 328 8.79 10.41 -4.06
CA GLY A 328 8.77 9.41 -2.99
C GLY A 328 9.96 9.45 -2.02
N VAL A 329 10.97 10.29 -2.26
CA VAL A 329 12.11 10.50 -1.33
C VAL A 329 11.71 11.51 -0.27
N LEU A 330 11.89 11.18 1.01
CA LEU A 330 11.70 12.14 2.11
C LEU A 330 12.85 13.13 2.16
N HIS A 331 12.52 14.40 2.35
CA HIS A 331 13.46 15.47 2.63
C HIS A 331 13.20 16.01 4.03
N GLU A 332 14.20 15.91 4.89
CA GLU A 332 14.16 16.46 6.23
C GLU A 332 15.02 17.70 6.28
N VAL A 333 14.41 18.84 6.58
CA VAL A 333 15.08 20.14 6.63
C VAL A 333 15.13 20.65 8.07
N GLY A 334 16.32 20.83 8.61
CA GLY A 334 16.60 21.56 9.84
C GLY A 334 16.88 23.02 9.52
N LEU A 335 15.93 23.93 9.82
CA LEU A 335 16.14 25.36 9.65
C LEU A 335 16.40 26.04 10.99
N THR A 336 17.57 26.68 11.14
CA THR A 336 17.88 27.54 12.28
C THR A 336 17.63 29.00 11.91
N ALA A 337 16.59 29.61 12.49
CA ALA A 337 16.29 31.04 12.35
C ALA A 337 16.84 31.82 13.55
N HIS A 338 17.49 32.97 13.30
CA HIS A 338 18.03 33.87 14.31
C HIS A 338 17.53 35.30 14.07
N ASN A 339 17.12 35.98 15.14
CA ASN A 339 16.72 37.38 15.11
C ASN A 339 17.72 38.25 15.89
N PRO A 340 18.68 38.92 15.26
CA PRO A 340 19.63 39.82 15.92
C PRO A 340 19.05 41.21 16.20
N THR A 341 17.81 41.50 15.78
CA THR A 341 17.18 42.81 15.93
C THR A 341 16.57 43.00 17.31
N ALA A 342 16.17 44.26 17.63
CA ALA A 342 15.53 44.61 18.89
C ALA A 342 14.00 44.38 18.89
N GLU A 343 13.42 43.93 17.78
CA GLU A 343 11.98 43.78 17.62
C GLU A 343 11.59 42.30 17.42
N THR A 344 10.35 41.94 17.82
CA THR A 344 9.79 40.65 17.46
C THR A 344 9.32 40.67 16.01
N VAL A 345 9.81 39.77 15.19
CA VAL A 345 9.48 39.71 13.75
C VAL A 345 8.81 38.40 13.36
N PRO A 346 7.82 38.45 12.43
CA PRO A 346 7.26 37.26 11.81
C PRO A 346 8.22 36.71 10.76
N VAL A 347 8.59 35.45 10.87
CA VAL A 347 9.34 34.71 9.85
C VAL A 347 8.35 33.83 9.08
N LYS A 348 8.31 33.96 7.76
CA LYS A 348 7.49 33.19 6.84
C LYS A 348 8.29 32.07 6.19
N LEU A 349 7.70 30.88 6.14
CA LEU A 349 8.17 29.77 5.31
C LEU A 349 7.26 29.65 4.09
N LEU A 350 7.83 29.75 2.90
CA LEU A 350 7.10 29.77 1.66
C LEU A 350 7.51 28.61 0.74
N PHE A 351 6.55 28.09 0.00
CA PHE A 351 6.72 27.10 -1.06
C PHE A 351 6.72 27.79 -2.42
N ALA A 352 7.74 27.59 -3.25
CA ALA A 352 7.84 28.18 -4.56
C ALA A 352 8.38 27.16 -5.60
N PRO A 353 7.59 26.77 -6.62
CA PRO A 353 8.10 25.96 -7.73
C PRO A 353 9.19 26.67 -8.51
N ALA A 354 10.26 25.96 -8.86
CA ALA A 354 11.34 26.53 -9.70
C ALA A 354 10.92 26.62 -11.18
N GLY A 355 9.97 25.78 -11.60
CA GLY A 355 9.37 25.76 -12.93
C GLY A 355 8.00 25.10 -12.89
N GLY A 356 7.16 25.37 -13.90
CA GLY A 356 5.84 24.75 -14.04
C GLY A 356 4.88 25.01 -12.88
N VAL A 357 4.21 23.97 -12.44
CA VAL A 357 3.17 23.99 -11.38
C VAL A 357 3.44 22.85 -10.40
N ALA A 358 3.30 23.11 -9.10
CA ALA A 358 3.46 22.10 -8.08
C ALA A 358 2.47 22.28 -6.92
N ARG A 359 2.25 21.21 -6.20
CA ARG A 359 1.67 21.14 -4.86
C ARG A 359 2.69 20.54 -3.90
N GLY A 360 2.44 20.60 -2.61
CA GLY A 360 3.33 20.01 -1.64
C GLY A 360 2.65 19.76 -0.30
N THR A 361 3.09 18.73 0.38
CA THR A 361 2.70 18.41 1.76
C THR A 361 3.93 18.51 2.66
N PHE A 362 3.78 19.22 3.77
CA PHE A 362 4.83 19.45 4.75
C PHE A 362 4.39 19.01 6.14
N LEU A 363 5.26 18.35 6.87
CA LEU A 363 5.14 18.20 8.32
C LEU A 363 6.02 19.29 8.96
N VAL A 364 5.39 20.26 9.61
CA VAL A 364 6.07 21.35 10.32
C VAL A 364 5.81 21.16 11.80
N ALA A 365 6.85 20.90 12.60
CA ALA A 365 6.72 20.59 14.02
C ALA A 365 5.64 19.51 14.31
N GLY A 366 5.54 18.49 13.46
CA GLY A 366 4.55 17.41 13.58
C GLY A 366 3.15 17.73 13.03
N LYS A 367 2.87 18.98 12.62
CA LYS A 367 1.60 19.37 12.00
C LYS A 367 1.68 19.20 10.48
N CYS A 368 0.70 18.53 9.90
CA CYS A 368 0.59 18.39 8.44
C CYS A 368 -0.01 19.66 7.82
N VAL A 369 0.71 20.22 6.85
CA VAL A 369 0.32 21.41 6.09
C VAL A 369 0.31 21.06 4.61
N GLU A 370 -0.83 21.22 3.94
CA GLU A 370 -0.97 21.07 2.50
C GLU A 370 -0.88 22.44 1.83
N VAL A 371 -0.01 22.56 0.84
CA VAL A 371 0.15 23.78 0.06
C VAL A 371 -0.71 23.68 -1.21
N PRO A 372 -1.49 24.72 -1.54
CA PRO A 372 -2.31 24.72 -2.75
C PRO A 372 -1.46 24.67 -4.02
N VAL A 373 -2.13 24.43 -5.15
CA VAL A 373 -1.50 24.52 -6.49
C VAL A 373 -0.82 25.88 -6.66
N THR A 374 0.49 25.85 -6.83
CA THR A 374 1.34 27.04 -6.94
C THR A 374 2.09 27.00 -8.27
N ARG A 375 2.11 28.12 -8.98
CA ARG A 375 2.83 28.26 -10.24
C ARG A 375 4.22 28.85 -10.03
N SER A 376 5.15 28.55 -10.91
CA SER A 376 6.46 29.22 -10.99
C SER A 376 6.27 30.73 -11.06
N GLY A 377 7.10 31.48 -10.34
CA GLY A 377 6.97 32.95 -10.16
C GLY A 377 6.05 33.37 -9.02
N SER A 378 5.32 32.42 -8.40
CA SER A 378 4.49 32.64 -7.21
C SER A 378 5.02 31.84 -6.03
N ALA A 379 4.58 32.22 -4.81
CA ALA A 379 4.89 31.48 -3.59
C ALA A 379 3.64 31.34 -2.73
N SER A 380 3.49 30.19 -2.08
CA SER A 380 2.40 29.89 -1.15
C SER A 380 2.96 29.70 0.26
N LEU A 381 2.19 30.10 1.27
CA LEU A 381 2.59 30.00 2.67
C LEU A 381 2.58 28.54 3.13
N ILE A 382 3.69 28.11 3.75
CA ILE A 382 3.77 26.84 4.48
C ILE A 382 3.44 27.11 5.97
N ASP A 383 4.17 28.07 6.59
CA ASP A 383 4.03 28.38 8.01
C ASP A 383 4.52 29.82 8.30
N THR A 384 4.09 30.35 9.43
CA THR A 384 4.60 31.61 9.98
C THR A 384 4.82 31.46 11.48
N PHE A 385 5.95 31.95 11.97
CA PHE A 385 6.22 31.98 13.40
C PHE A 385 6.85 33.32 13.83
N LEU A 386 6.55 33.75 15.04
CA LEU A 386 7.17 34.92 15.66
C LEU A 386 8.55 34.55 16.21
N LEU A 387 9.52 35.41 15.96
CA LEU A 387 10.87 35.29 16.47
C LEU A 387 11.22 36.52 17.32
N PRO A 388 11.26 36.42 18.66
CA PRO A 388 11.59 37.52 19.57
C PRO A 388 13.01 38.07 19.36
N PRO A 389 13.31 39.27 19.89
CA PRO A 389 14.66 39.85 19.86
C PRO A 389 15.71 38.90 20.44
N GLY A 390 16.85 38.76 19.74
CA GLY A 390 17.97 37.92 20.15
C GLY A 390 17.70 36.40 20.10
N ALA A 391 16.46 35.97 19.78
CA ALA A 391 16.06 34.58 19.84
C ALA A 391 16.62 33.78 18.66
N ARG A 392 16.89 32.50 18.95
CA ARG A 392 17.16 31.44 17.95
C ARG A 392 16.05 30.40 18.03
N ARG A 393 15.55 29.96 16.87
CA ARG A 393 14.55 28.90 16.77
C ARG A 393 14.95 27.88 15.73
N GLN A 394 14.88 26.61 16.12
CA GLN A 394 15.00 25.51 15.17
C GLN A 394 13.59 25.09 14.70
N VAL A 395 13.41 24.94 13.40
CA VAL A 395 12.20 24.47 12.75
C VAL A 395 12.56 23.25 11.93
N ARG A 396 11.93 22.13 12.23
CA ARG A 396 12.04 20.91 11.43
C ARG A 396 10.87 20.81 10.47
N LEU A 397 11.20 20.68 9.18
CA LEU A 397 10.23 20.41 8.13
C LEU A 397 10.54 19.05 7.49
N ILE A 398 9.51 18.27 7.25
CA ILE A 398 9.63 17.05 6.45
C ILE A 398 8.68 17.18 5.28
N THR A 399 9.15 16.89 4.07
CA THR A 399 8.36 16.89 2.85
C THR A 399 8.81 15.77 1.92
N MET A 400 8.02 15.53 0.89
CA MET A 400 8.31 14.53 -0.13
C MET A 400 7.82 15.05 -1.48
N PRO A 401 8.63 14.99 -2.56
CA PRO A 401 8.14 15.25 -3.91
C PRO A 401 6.96 14.36 -4.27
N GLU A 402 5.89 14.99 -4.76
CA GLU A 402 4.61 14.38 -5.06
C GLU A 402 4.48 14.11 -6.56
N SER A 403 3.94 12.96 -6.94
CA SER A 403 3.68 12.60 -8.34
C SER A 403 2.84 13.68 -9.03
N ALA A 404 3.09 13.90 -10.33
CA ALA A 404 2.44 14.91 -11.18
C ALA A 404 2.67 16.38 -10.78
N SER A 405 3.54 16.67 -9.81
CA SER A 405 4.01 18.01 -9.48
C SER A 405 5.40 18.27 -10.08
N ASN A 406 5.67 19.50 -10.51
CA ASN A 406 6.96 19.85 -11.08
C ASN A 406 8.00 20.12 -9.99
N TYR A 407 9.04 19.32 -9.92
CA TYR A 407 10.20 19.53 -9.07
C TYR A 407 11.43 19.85 -9.92
N PRO A 408 12.39 20.68 -9.43
CA PRO A 408 12.57 21.10 -8.04
C PRO A 408 11.63 22.23 -7.59
N ILE A 409 11.39 22.27 -6.28
CA ILE A 409 10.76 23.41 -5.59
C ILE A 409 11.76 24.07 -4.63
N ARG A 410 11.44 25.27 -4.15
CA ARG A 410 12.18 25.96 -3.09
C ARG A 410 11.30 26.15 -1.87
N VAL A 411 11.85 25.83 -0.69
CA VAL A 411 11.36 26.36 0.58
C VAL A 411 12.16 27.65 0.85
N ILE A 412 11.43 28.76 1.08
CA ILE A 412 12.03 30.08 1.28
C ILE A 412 11.73 30.53 2.70
N ALA A 413 12.75 30.85 3.48
CA ALA A 413 12.59 31.54 4.76
C ALA A 413 12.91 33.01 4.60
N ARG A 414 11.97 33.88 5.03
CA ARG A 414 12.12 35.34 4.98
C ARG A 414 11.21 36.04 6.01
N THR A 415 11.53 37.29 6.31
CA THR A 415 10.59 38.30 6.83
C THR A 415 9.93 39.02 5.67
N ASP A 416 8.92 39.84 5.93
CA ASP A 416 8.26 40.73 4.92
C ASP A 416 9.20 41.77 4.38
#